data_556659ae1894241b48047c80b97f602f
#
_entry.id   556659ae1894241b48047c80b97f602f
#
_cell.length_a   1.000
_cell.length_b   1.000
_cell.length_c   1.000
_cell.angle_alpha   90.00
_cell.angle_beta   90.00
_cell.angle_gamma   90.00
#
_symmetry.space_group_name_H-M   'P 1'
#
loop_
_entity.id
_entity.type
_entity.pdbx_description
1 polymer ?
#
loop_
_entity_poly.entity_id
_entity_poly.type
_entity_poly.pdbx_seq_one_letter_code
_entity_poly.pdbx_strand_id
1 'polypeptide(L)'
;MGGRAAHISRKNGNASVEGDCLKSKRIGPQTVQFVAPPVILASASVVGKKEGEGPLRDCFDSVSQDTYFGTKSWEQAESAMLRQCFDLVCQKAGLLPEQLDYVLSGDLLNQCVGSAYAMRDIGVPYLGLYGACSTMAESLSLAAMLIDGGYAEHAAALTSSHFCSAERQYRFPLEYGGVRTPTAQWTVTGSGALILGAAGSGPACDDGDDRKDRRRGHHGREQYGRRHGARRL
;
A
#
# COMPACT_ATOMS: atom_id res chain seq x y z
N MET A 1 -5.78 -6.61 -65.86
CA MET A 1 -5.00 -5.95 -64.82
C MET A 1 -4.97 -6.89 -63.62
N GLY A 2 -3.86 -7.58 -63.47
CA GLY A 2 -3.74 -8.68 -62.49
C GLY A 2 -3.20 -8.21 -61.18
N GLY A 3 -3.96 -8.41 -60.13
CA GLY A 3 -3.51 -8.26 -58.75
C GLY A 3 -2.84 -9.54 -58.25
N ARG A 4 -1.56 -9.51 -57.95
CA ARG A 4 -0.83 -10.61 -57.33
C ARG A 4 -1.19 -10.73 -55.88
N ALA A 5 -1.81 -11.84 -55.50
CA ALA A 5 -1.97 -12.26 -54.10
C ALA A 5 -0.61 -12.69 -53.52
N ALA A 6 -0.17 -12.06 -52.46
CA ALA A 6 1.04 -12.46 -51.74
C ALA A 6 0.74 -13.72 -50.92
N HIS A 7 1.42 -14.78 -51.25
CA HIS A 7 1.38 -16.06 -50.54
C HIS A 7 2.24 -15.92 -49.25
N ILE A 8 1.63 -15.81 -48.09
CA ILE A 8 2.33 -15.91 -46.83
C ILE A 8 2.49 -17.39 -46.50
N SER A 9 3.69 -17.91 -46.74
CA SER A 9 4.10 -19.24 -46.30
C SER A 9 4.22 -19.28 -44.77
N ARG A 10 3.26 -19.91 -44.12
CA ARG A 10 3.40 -20.28 -42.70
C ARG A 10 4.38 -21.46 -42.61
N LYS A 11 5.62 -21.18 -42.19
CA LYS A 11 6.53 -22.22 -41.70
C LYS A 11 5.95 -22.75 -40.38
N ASN A 12 5.40 -23.95 -40.41
CA ASN A 12 5.10 -24.74 -39.22
C ASN A 12 6.43 -25.17 -38.58
N GLY A 13 6.95 -24.33 -37.72
CA GLY A 13 7.92 -24.73 -36.72
C GLY A 13 7.13 -25.28 -35.53
N ASN A 14 7.05 -26.59 -35.40
CA ASN A 14 6.73 -27.23 -34.12
C ASN A 14 7.87 -26.88 -33.13
N ALA A 15 7.80 -25.71 -32.51
CA ALA A 15 8.38 -25.54 -31.21
C ALA A 15 7.44 -26.27 -30.26
N SER A 16 7.86 -27.43 -29.78
CA SER A 16 7.31 -28.07 -28.61
C SER A 16 7.43 -27.05 -27.47
N VAL A 17 6.38 -26.29 -27.25
CA VAL A 17 6.17 -25.62 -25.97
C VAL A 17 5.92 -26.78 -25.02
N GLU A 18 7.00 -27.30 -24.43
CA GLU A 18 6.90 -28.07 -23.19
C GLU A 18 6.18 -27.13 -22.24
N GLY A 19 4.91 -27.42 -22.01
CA GLY A 19 4.09 -26.69 -21.07
C GLY A 19 4.73 -26.88 -19.69
N ASP A 20 5.52 -25.92 -19.30
CA ASP A 20 5.82 -25.73 -17.90
C ASP A 20 4.46 -25.47 -17.25
N CYS A 21 3.89 -26.56 -16.72
CA CYS A 21 2.61 -26.54 -16.02
C CYS A 21 2.76 -25.45 -14.97
N LEU A 22 2.07 -24.32 -15.13
CA LEU A 22 2.14 -23.16 -14.27
C LEU A 22 2.04 -23.64 -12.83
N LYS A 23 3.19 -23.79 -12.18
CA LYS A 23 3.23 -24.19 -10.77
C LYS A 23 2.40 -23.19 -10.01
N SER A 24 1.43 -23.68 -9.26
CA SER A 24 0.59 -22.80 -8.45
C SER A 24 1.49 -21.99 -7.52
N LYS A 25 1.37 -20.66 -7.59
CA LYS A 25 2.02 -19.75 -6.64
C LYS A 25 1.41 -19.85 -5.23
N ARG A 26 0.31 -20.56 -5.09
CA ARG A 26 -0.36 -20.81 -3.83
C ARG A 26 0.27 -22.01 -3.13
N ILE A 27 0.94 -21.79 -2.01
CA ILE A 27 1.62 -22.82 -1.23
C ILE A 27 0.86 -23.21 0.05
N GLY A 28 -0.30 -22.60 0.30
CA GLY A 28 -1.16 -22.89 1.43
C GLY A 28 -2.54 -22.26 1.30
N PRO A 29 -3.44 -22.45 2.28
CA PRO A 29 -4.78 -21.88 2.24
C PRO A 29 -4.80 -20.35 2.13
N GLN A 30 -3.81 -19.69 2.73
CA GLN A 30 -3.72 -18.23 2.86
C GLN A 30 -2.33 -17.69 2.48
N THR A 31 -1.50 -18.52 1.80
CA THR A 31 -0.11 -18.14 1.50
C THR A 31 0.13 -18.30 0.01
N VAL A 32 0.72 -17.29 -0.58
CA VAL A 32 1.24 -17.29 -1.94
C VAL A 32 2.75 -17.10 -1.89
N GLN A 33 3.46 -17.64 -2.88
CA GLN A 33 4.89 -17.47 -3.05
C GLN A 33 5.15 -16.77 -4.38
N PHE A 34 5.90 -15.70 -4.36
CA PHE A 34 6.32 -15.00 -5.57
C PHE A 34 7.42 -15.79 -6.28
N VAL A 35 7.35 -15.85 -7.60
CA VAL A 35 8.39 -16.48 -8.44
C VAL A 35 9.53 -15.49 -8.66
N ALA A 36 9.18 -14.23 -8.89
CA ALA A 36 10.10 -13.11 -9.00
C ALA A 36 9.72 -12.04 -7.97
N PRO A 37 10.17 -12.17 -6.71
CA PRO A 37 9.78 -11.27 -5.64
C PRO A 37 10.11 -9.82 -6.01
N PRO A 38 9.13 -8.90 -6.01
CA PRO A 38 9.39 -7.50 -6.26
C PRO A 38 10.20 -6.88 -5.12
N VAL A 39 10.89 -5.81 -5.41
CA VAL A 39 11.71 -5.06 -4.44
C VAL A 39 11.06 -3.72 -4.11
N ILE A 40 11.24 -3.27 -2.88
CA ILE A 40 10.83 -1.93 -2.45
C ILE A 40 11.92 -0.96 -2.89
N LEU A 41 11.59 -0.09 -3.85
CA LEU A 41 12.53 0.90 -4.40
C LEU A 41 12.66 2.11 -3.50
N ALA A 42 11.55 2.57 -2.93
CA ALA A 42 11.50 3.70 -2.01
C ALA A 42 10.31 3.61 -1.07
N SER A 43 10.41 4.30 0.04
CA SER A 43 9.32 4.53 0.98
C SER A 43 9.27 5.99 1.39
N ALA A 44 8.07 6.50 1.70
CA ALA A 44 7.87 7.83 2.23
C ALA A 44 6.79 7.85 3.30
N SER A 45 6.91 8.82 4.20
CA SER A 45 5.97 9.07 5.29
C SER A 45 5.76 10.57 5.49
N VAL A 46 4.50 10.97 5.52
CA VAL A 46 4.08 12.35 5.82
C VAL A 46 3.10 12.30 6.97
N VAL A 47 3.35 13.07 8.03
CA VAL A 47 2.53 13.01 9.24
C VAL A 47 2.11 14.39 9.72
N GLY A 48 1.12 14.41 10.60
CA GLY A 48 0.63 15.60 11.25
C GLY A 48 1.49 16.02 12.44
N LYS A 49 1.16 17.20 12.99
CA LYS A 49 1.85 17.81 14.12
C LYS A 49 1.96 16.88 15.34
N LYS A 50 0.86 16.20 15.68
CA LYS A 50 0.79 15.35 16.87
C LYS A 50 1.76 14.17 16.79
N GLU A 51 1.87 13.56 15.63
CA GLU A 51 2.80 12.46 15.38
C GLU A 51 4.26 12.95 15.45
N GLY A 52 4.50 14.18 14.98
CA GLY A 52 5.79 14.85 15.11
C GLY A 52 6.20 15.20 16.54
N GLU A 53 5.27 15.20 17.50
CA GLU A 53 5.54 15.35 18.94
C GLU A 53 5.82 14.00 19.63
N GLY A 54 5.60 12.88 18.90
CA GLY A 54 5.75 11.53 19.42
C GLY A 54 7.18 11.00 19.39
N PRO A 55 7.39 9.79 19.94
CA PRO A 55 8.74 9.18 20.03
C PRO A 55 9.35 8.81 18.68
N LEU A 56 8.57 8.71 17.62
CA LEU A 56 9.01 8.37 16.27
C LEU A 56 9.20 9.58 15.34
N ARG A 57 9.13 10.80 15.87
CA ARG A 57 9.18 12.06 15.10
C ARG A 57 10.34 12.14 14.11
N ASP A 58 11.49 11.63 14.50
CA ASP A 58 12.73 11.69 13.72
C ASP A 58 12.81 10.57 12.64
N CYS A 59 11.80 9.67 12.59
CA CYS A 59 11.68 8.62 11.62
C CYS A 59 10.79 8.99 10.42
N PHE A 60 10.04 10.09 10.53
CA PHE A 60 9.15 10.54 9.44
C PHE A 60 9.90 11.44 8.47
N ASP A 61 9.57 11.30 7.18
CA ASP A 61 10.19 12.12 6.14
C ASP A 61 9.69 13.57 6.15
N SER A 62 8.43 13.78 6.52
CA SER A 62 7.82 15.11 6.60
C SER A 62 6.81 15.19 7.74
N VAL A 63 6.89 16.28 8.51
CA VAL A 63 5.96 16.58 9.61
C VAL A 63 5.30 17.93 9.35
N SER A 64 4.00 17.94 9.09
CA SER A 64 3.24 19.17 8.91
C SER A 64 2.85 19.78 10.27
N GLN A 65 3.09 21.07 10.44
CA GLN A 65 2.60 21.83 11.60
C GLN A 65 1.17 22.33 11.40
N ASP A 66 0.71 22.40 10.13
CA ASP A 66 -0.64 22.76 9.77
C ASP A 66 -1.50 21.49 9.62
N THR A 67 -2.53 21.38 10.45
CA THR A 67 -3.46 20.25 10.44
C THR A 67 -4.38 20.25 9.22
N TYR A 68 -4.50 21.36 8.52
CA TYR A 68 -5.26 21.48 7.28
C TYR A 68 -4.41 21.23 6.02
N PHE A 69 -3.10 21.08 6.14
CA PHE A 69 -2.19 20.91 4.99
C PHE A 69 -2.43 21.97 3.89
N GLY A 70 -2.69 23.22 4.28
CA GLY A 70 -2.96 24.34 3.37
C GLY A 70 -4.34 24.33 2.73
N THR A 71 -5.26 23.46 3.15
CA THR A 71 -6.60 23.31 2.59
C THR A 71 -7.69 23.89 3.49
N LYS A 72 -8.97 23.74 3.08
CA LYS A 72 -10.11 24.36 3.78
C LYS A 72 -10.98 23.35 4.55
N SER A 73 -10.79 22.04 4.34
CA SER A 73 -11.52 21.00 5.05
C SER A 73 -10.61 19.83 5.41
N TRP A 74 -11.05 19.01 6.37
CA TRP A 74 -10.28 17.84 6.83
C TRP A 74 -10.14 16.77 5.75
N GLU A 75 -11.16 16.61 4.92
CA GLU A 75 -11.16 15.67 3.79
C GLU A 75 -10.16 16.10 2.70
N GLN A 76 -10.11 17.42 2.43
CA GLN A 76 -9.12 17.98 1.53
C GLN A 76 -7.71 17.90 2.11
N ALA A 77 -7.57 18.07 3.43
CA ALA A 77 -6.30 17.93 4.13
C ALA A 77 -5.74 16.51 4.00
N GLU A 78 -6.59 15.49 4.12
CA GLU A 78 -6.19 14.09 3.93
C GLU A 78 -5.73 13.85 2.48
N SER A 79 -6.49 14.34 1.49
CA SER A 79 -6.08 14.24 0.08
C SER A 79 -4.76 14.94 -0.21
N ALA A 80 -4.55 16.14 0.34
CA ALA A 80 -3.31 16.90 0.17
C ALA A 80 -2.11 16.19 0.81
N MET A 81 -2.28 15.66 2.02
CA MET A 81 -1.26 14.88 2.73
C MET A 81 -0.87 13.62 1.94
N LEU A 82 -1.86 12.88 1.44
CA LEU A 82 -1.61 11.68 0.63
C LEU A 82 -0.88 12.04 -0.67
N ARG A 83 -1.28 13.13 -1.34
CA ARG A 83 -0.62 13.62 -2.55
C ARG A 83 0.83 14.01 -2.27
N GLN A 84 1.09 14.73 -1.18
CA GLN A 84 2.44 15.08 -0.77
C GLN A 84 3.30 13.82 -0.52
N CYS A 85 2.73 12.79 0.10
CA CYS A 85 3.42 11.52 0.34
C CYS A 85 3.74 10.79 -0.97
N PHE A 86 2.81 10.80 -1.95
CA PHE A 86 3.01 10.26 -3.28
C PHE A 86 4.14 10.97 -4.02
N ASP A 87 4.11 12.29 -4.06
CA ASP A 87 5.15 13.08 -4.74
C ASP A 87 6.53 12.84 -4.10
N LEU A 88 6.58 12.73 -2.77
CA LEU A 88 7.80 12.45 -2.03
C LEU A 88 8.37 11.05 -2.31
N VAL A 89 7.53 10.02 -2.37
CA VAL A 89 8.01 8.67 -2.67
C VAL A 89 8.49 8.54 -4.10
N CYS A 90 7.84 9.20 -5.05
CA CYS A 90 8.31 9.28 -6.44
C CYS A 90 9.68 9.96 -6.52
N GLN A 91 9.85 11.09 -5.84
CA GLN A 91 11.14 11.78 -5.75
C GLN A 91 12.23 10.90 -5.16
N LYS A 92 11.95 10.18 -4.08
CA LYS A 92 12.92 9.27 -3.43
C LYS A 92 13.28 8.07 -4.33
N ALA A 93 12.32 7.58 -5.10
CA ALA A 93 12.55 6.50 -6.07
C ALA A 93 13.29 7.00 -7.33
N GLY A 94 13.34 8.31 -7.59
CA GLY A 94 13.84 8.87 -8.83
C GLY A 94 12.97 8.58 -10.05
N LEU A 95 11.68 8.36 -9.82
CA LEU A 95 10.68 8.03 -10.84
C LEU A 95 9.70 9.19 -11.03
N LEU A 96 9.30 9.41 -12.27
CA LEU A 96 8.16 10.27 -12.58
C LEU A 96 6.85 9.49 -12.41
N PRO A 97 5.74 10.15 -12.07
CA PRO A 97 4.44 9.48 -11.94
C PRO A 97 4.05 8.64 -13.15
N GLU A 98 4.34 9.11 -14.36
CA GLU A 98 4.02 8.44 -15.63
C GLU A 98 4.81 7.13 -15.86
N GLN A 99 5.83 6.87 -15.05
CA GLN A 99 6.60 5.63 -15.08
C GLN A 99 6.02 4.54 -14.16
N LEU A 100 4.96 4.87 -13.43
CA LEU A 100 4.21 3.89 -12.65
C LEU A 100 3.09 3.30 -13.50
N ASP A 101 2.94 1.98 -13.45
CA ASP A 101 1.88 1.27 -14.15
C ASP A 101 0.56 1.30 -13.38
N TYR A 102 0.66 1.26 -12.04
CA TYR A 102 -0.51 1.28 -11.14
C TYR A 102 -0.22 2.04 -9.85
N VAL A 103 -1.26 2.69 -9.36
CA VAL A 103 -1.32 3.23 -8.00
C VAL A 103 -2.44 2.53 -7.25
N LEU A 104 -2.11 1.88 -6.14
CA LEU A 104 -3.05 1.22 -5.25
C LEU A 104 -3.11 2.01 -3.94
N SER A 105 -4.26 2.56 -3.62
CA SER A 105 -4.38 3.39 -2.44
C SER A 105 -5.76 3.34 -1.81
N GLY A 106 -5.83 3.66 -0.55
CA GLY A 106 -7.07 3.81 0.18
C GLY A 106 -6.91 4.64 1.44
N ASP A 107 -8.03 5.02 1.97
CA ASP A 107 -8.16 5.82 3.18
C ASP A 107 -9.31 5.30 4.05
N LEU A 108 -9.59 5.98 5.15
CA LEU A 108 -10.68 5.60 6.07
C LEU A 108 -12.02 6.26 5.72
N LEU A 109 -12.06 7.16 4.75
CA LEU A 109 -13.30 7.83 4.35
C LEU A 109 -14.17 6.91 3.49
N ASN A 110 -15.47 7.10 3.58
CA ASN A 110 -16.41 6.32 2.79
C ASN A 110 -16.09 6.44 1.29
N GLN A 111 -16.09 5.31 0.59
CA GLN A 111 -15.81 5.20 -0.85
C GLN A 111 -14.40 5.68 -1.26
N CYS A 112 -13.42 5.65 -0.35
CA CYS A 112 -12.04 6.08 -0.63
C CYS A 112 -11.95 7.50 -1.19
N VAL A 113 -12.76 8.42 -0.66
CA VAL A 113 -12.88 9.79 -1.19
C VAL A 113 -11.55 10.54 -1.09
N GLY A 114 -10.84 10.42 0.03
CA GLY A 114 -9.54 11.06 0.24
C GLY A 114 -8.51 10.64 -0.80
N SER A 115 -8.33 9.36 -0.97
CA SER A 115 -7.36 8.78 -1.91
C SER A 115 -7.77 8.97 -3.37
N ALA A 116 -9.05 8.82 -3.71
CA ALA A 116 -9.53 9.04 -5.08
C ALA A 116 -9.29 10.48 -5.55
N TYR A 117 -9.56 11.46 -4.69
CA TYR A 117 -9.29 12.87 -5.02
C TYR A 117 -7.79 13.19 -5.07
N ALA A 118 -6.99 12.59 -4.19
CA ALA A 118 -5.53 12.77 -4.21
C ALA A 118 -4.91 12.26 -5.53
N MET A 119 -5.42 11.14 -6.07
CA MET A 119 -4.86 10.45 -7.24
C MET A 119 -5.51 10.88 -8.57
N ARG A 120 -6.59 11.67 -8.53
CA ARG A 120 -7.40 12.05 -9.71
C ARG A 120 -6.61 12.60 -10.89
N ASP A 121 -5.61 13.42 -10.63
CA ASP A 121 -4.91 14.20 -11.66
C ASP A 121 -3.51 13.63 -11.96
N ILE A 122 -3.20 12.39 -11.54
CA ILE A 122 -1.85 11.80 -11.72
C ILE A 122 -1.69 11.19 -13.12
N GLY A 123 -2.80 10.80 -13.76
CA GLY A 123 -2.75 10.16 -15.09
C GLY A 123 -2.29 8.70 -15.09
N VAL A 124 -2.20 8.06 -13.92
CA VAL A 124 -1.84 6.64 -13.76
C VAL A 124 -3.07 5.82 -13.38
N PRO A 125 -3.22 4.59 -13.86
CA PRO A 125 -4.30 3.69 -13.41
C PRO A 125 -4.36 3.57 -11.90
N TYR A 126 -5.51 3.91 -11.31
CA TYR A 126 -5.73 3.92 -9.88
C TYR A 126 -6.68 2.81 -9.44
N LEU A 127 -6.27 2.03 -8.45
CA LEU A 127 -7.07 1.01 -7.79
C LEU A 127 -7.37 1.46 -6.36
N GLY A 128 -8.62 1.82 -6.09
CA GLY A 128 -9.09 2.20 -4.76
C GLY A 128 -9.33 0.98 -3.88
N LEU A 129 -8.74 0.96 -2.69
CA LEU A 129 -8.84 -0.12 -1.72
C LEU A 129 -9.51 0.36 -0.45
N TYR A 130 -10.34 -0.48 0.15
CA TYR A 130 -11.09 -0.12 1.36
C TYR A 130 -10.97 -1.23 2.42
N GLY A 131 -9.77 -1.41 2.91
CA GLY A 131 -9.43 -2.38 3.96
C GLY A 131 -9.29 -1.77 5.35
N ALA A 132 -9.61 -0.49 5.54
CA ALA A 132 -9.39 0.25 6.79
C ALA A 132 -7.94 0.07 7.30
N CYS A 133 -7.76 -0.53 8.47
CA CYS A 133 -6.42 -0.75 9.06
C CYS A 133 -5.52 -1.69 8.25
N SER A 134 -6.06 -2.49 7.34
CA SER A 134 -5.29 -3.41 6.49
C SER A 134 -4.92 -2.83 5.12
N THR A 135 -5.40 -1.63 4.77
CA THR A 135 -5.23 -1.04 3.43
C THR A 135 -3.78 -1.01 2.96
N MET A 136 -2.82 -0.68 3.86
CA MET A 136 -1.40 -0.67 3.48
C MET A 136 -0.88 -2.07 3.13
N ALA A 137 -1.23 -3.08 3.93
CA ALA A 137 -0.83 -4.46 3.66
C ALA A 137 -1.53 -5.01 2.40
N GLU A 138 -2.78 -4.64 2.19
CA GLU A 138 -3.57 -5.01 1.02
C GLU A 138 -2.99 -4.39 -0.25
N SER A 139 -2.73 -3.08 -0.26
CA SER A 139 -2.13 -2.39 -1.41
C SER A 139 -0.75 -2.93 -1.75
N LEU A 140 0.08 -3.18 -0.74
CA LEU A 140 1.42 -3.76 -0.92
C LEU A 140 1.34 -5.18 -1.51
N SER A 141 0.45 -6.02 -0.99
CA SER A 141 0.26 -7.39 -1.47
C SER A 141 -0.22 -7.44 -2.91
N LEU A 142 -1.20 -6.60 -3.27
CA LEU A 142 -1.73 -6.53 -4.63
C LEU A 142 -0.70 -5.94 -5.60
N ALA A 143 0.02 -4.90 -5.22
CA ALA A 143 1.12 -4.35 -6.03
C ALA A 143 2.19 -5.41 -6.31
N ALA A 144 2.58 -6.17 -5.29
CA ALA A 144 3.54 -7.27 -5.45
C ALA A 144 3.01 -8.37 -6.37
N MET A 145 1.72 -8.72 -6.28
CA MET A 145 1.09 -9.70 -7.17
C MET A 145 1.04 -9.22 -8.63
N LEU A 146 0.78 -7.93 -8.86
CA LEU A 146 0.77 -7.35 -10.20
C LEU A 146 2.15 -7.41 -10.85
N ILE A 147 3.20 -7.10 -10.09
CA ILE A 147 4.58 -7.14 -10.58
C ILE A 147 5.03 -8.58 -10.82
N ASP A 148 4.86 -9.49 -9.85
CA ASP A 148 5.23 -10.90 -10.01
C ASP A 148 4.38 -11.61 -11.08
N GLY A 149 3.18 -11.08 -11.38
CA GLY A 149 2.33 -11.53 -12.49
C GLY A 149 2.74 -11.02 -13.86
N GLY A 150 3.68 -10.05 -13.93
CA GLY A 150 4.10 -9.42 -15.17
C GLY A 150 3.11 -8.37 -15.72
N TYR A 151 2.20 -7.87 -14.87
CA TYR A 151 1.24 -6.83 -15.25
C TYR A 151 1.75 -5.41 -14.95
N ALA A 152 2.86 -5.29 -14.23
CA ALA A 152 3.50 -4.02 -13.89
C ALA A 152 5.02 -4.19 -13.77
N GLU A 153 5.76 -3.16 -14.15
CA GLU A 153 7.17 -3.00 -13.82
C GLU A 153 7.35 -2.20 -12.53
N HIS A 154 6.51 -1.17 -12.35
CA HIS A 154 6.49 -0.33 -11.16
C HIS A 154 5.06 -0.12 -10.66
N ALA A 155 4.86 -0.28 -9.37
CA ALA A 155 3.57 -0.01 -8.75
C ALA A 155 3.76 0.73 -7.41
N ALA A 156 2.87 1.69 -7.15
CA ALA A 156 2.85 2.42 -5.89
C ALA A 156 1.74 1.89 -4.97
N ALA A 157 2.07 1.66 -3.71
CA ALA A 157 1.16 1.27 -2.64
C ALA A 157 1.11 2.37 -1.58
N LEU A 158 -0.08 2.93 -1.33
CA LEU A 158 -0.25 4.06 -0.42
C LEU A 158 -1.45 3.86 0.50
N THR A 159 -1.40 4.56 1.62
CA THR A 159 -2.57 4.72 2.50
C THR A 159 -2.47 6.03 3.27
N SER A 160 -3.63 6.53 3.70
CA SER A 160 -3.70 7.71 4.55
C SER A 160 -4.78 7.57 5.62
N SER A 161 -4.65 8.40 6.63
CA SER A 161 -5.67 8.66 7.63
C SER A 161 -5.49 10.06 8.16
N HIS A 162 -6.56 10.83 8.25
CA HIS A 162 -6.55 12.11 8.95
C HIS A 162 -7.44 12.02 10.18
N PHE A 163 -6.90 12.36 11.34
CA PHE A 163 -7.59 12.28 12.62
C PHE A 163 -9.03 12.82 12.57
N CYS A 164 -9.23 14.04 12.09
CA CYS A 164 -10.55 14.67 12.13
C CYS A 164 -11.55 14.05 11.15
N SER A 165 -11.12 13.68 9.94
CA SER A 165 -11.98 13.06 8.94
C SER A 165 -12.36 11.64 9.34
N ALA A 166 -11.39 10.84 9.78
CA ALA A 166 -11.60 9.47 10.23
C ALA A 166 -12.48 9.41 11.50
N GLU A 167 -12.24 10.27 12.47
CA GLU A 167 -13.03 10.30 13.70
C GLU A 167 -14.51 10.60 13.43
N ARG A 168 -14.85 11.49 12.52
CA ARG A 168 -16.23 11.77 12.12
C ARG A 168 -16.95 10.53 11.60
N GLN A 169 -16.24 9.66 10.91
CA GLN A 169 -16.82 8.51 10.26
C GLN A 169 -16.89 7.27 11.16
N TYR A 170 -15.87 7.08 12.01
CA TYR A 170 -15.71 5.84 12.77
C TYR A 170 -15.98 5.97 14.26
N ARG A 171 -16.05 7.18 14.80
CA ARG A 171 -16.28 7.41 16.22
C ARG A 171 -17.58 8.15 16.47
N PHE A 172 -18.63 7.41 16.65
CA PHE A 172 -19.89 7.93 17.15
C PHE A 172 -19.80 8.14 18.69
N PRO A 173 -20.26 9.26 19.25
CA PRO A 173 -21.01 10.40 18.69
C PRO A 173 -20.16 11.67 18.48
N LEU A 174 -18.91 11.58 18.01
CA LEU A 174 -18.01 12.74 17.87
C LEU A 174 -18.54 13.84 16.93
N GLU A 175 -19.37 13.48 15.99
CA GLU A 175 -20.07 14.41 15.10
C GLU A 175 -20.91 15.45 15.84
N TYR A 176 -21.31 15.18 17.07
CA TYR A 176 -22.10 16.06 17.94
C TYR A 176 -21.26 16.76 19.02
N GLY A 177 -19.95 16.79 18.86
CA GLY A 177 -19.06 17.46 19.81
C GLY A 177 -18.83 16.69 21.11
N GLY A 178 -18.97 15.35 21.07
CA GLY A 178 -18.68 14.50 22.21
C GLY A 178 -17.24 14.68 22.72
N VAL A 179 -17.07 14.78 24.03
CA VAL A 179 -15.77 14.89 24.66
C VAL A 179 -15.08 13.53 24.69
N ARG A 180 -13.83 13.45 24.23
CA ARG A 180 -13.01 12.25 24.34
C ARG A 180 -12.72 11.91 25.79
N THR A 181 -12.78 10.64 26.13
CA THR A 181 -12.27 10.17 27.41
C THR A 181 -10.73 10.22 27.42
N PRO A 182 -10.09 10.40 28.58
CA PRO A 182 -8.62 10.42 28.66
C PRO A 182 -7.96 9.11 28.17
N THR A 183 -8.69 8.01 28.20
CA THR A 183 -8.20 6.69 27.79
C THR A 183 -8.48 6.36 26.32
N ALA A 184 -9.18 7.24 25.60
CA ALA A 184 -9.49 7.01 24.18
C ALA A 184 -8.23 7.09 23.32
N GLN A 185 -8.06 6.13 22.43
CA GLN A 185 -6.99 6.16 21.45
C GLN A 185 -7.26 7.22 20.39
N TRP A 186 -6.18 7.78 19.85
CA TRP A 186 -6.22 8.73 18.76
C TRP A 186 -6.01 8.02 17.42
N THR A 187 -6.79 8.41 16.42
CA THR A 187 -6.50 8.03 15.05
C THR A 187 -5.30 8.84 14.57
N VAL A 188 -4.35 8.19 13.90
CA VAL A 188 -3.16 8.83 13.37
C VAL A 188 -3.54 9.80 12.25
N THR A 189 -2.85 10.96 12.20
CA THR A 189 -2.82 11.81 11.01
C THR A 189 -1.53 11.53 10.28
N GLY A 190 -1.61 10.72 9.25
CA GLY A 190 -0.43 10.31 8.52
C GLY A 190 -0.76 9.62 7.19
N SER A 191 0.20 9.66 6.30
CA SER A 191 0.22 8.93 5.05
C SER A 191 1.53 8.18 4.90
N GLY A 192 1.45 6.96 4.42
CA GLY A 192 2.59 6.12 4.06
C GLY A 192 2.52 5.70 2.60
N ALA A 193 3.67 5.65 1.95
CA ALA A 193 3.79 5.25 0.55
C ALA A 193 5.01 4.38 0.33
N LEU A 194 4.86 3.38 -0.55
CA LEU A 194 5.96 2.57 -1.05
C LEU A 194 5.87 2.46 -2.57
N ILE A 195 7.01 2.43 -3.24
CA ILE A 195 7.10 2.05 -4.65
C ILE A 195 7.82 0.72 -4.74
N LEU A 196 7.18 -0.22 -5.45
CA LEU A 196 7.73 -1.52 -5.75
C LEU A 196 8.15 -1.58 -7.22
N GLY A 197 9.22 -2.34 -7.49
CA GLY A 197 9.69 -2.60 -8.84
C GLY A 197 10.03 -4.07 -9.05
N ALA A 198 10.03 -4.51 -10.30
CA ALA A 198 10.41 -5.86 -10.69
C ALA A 198 11.90 -6.16 -10.42
N ALA A 199 12.74 -5.12 -10.40
CA ALA A 199 14.16 -5.21 -10.09
C ALA A 199 14.64 -3.94 -9.36
N GLY A 200 15.69 -4.07 -8.57
CA GLY A 200 16.28 -2.95 -7.83
C GLY A 200 17.21 -3.43 -6.73
N SER A 201 17.76 -2.49 -5.97
CA SER A 201 18.68 -2.76 -4.86
C SER A 201 18.02 -2.73 -3.49
N GLY A 202 16.71 -2.55 -3.44
CA GLY A 202 15.93 -2.49 -2.20
C GLY A 202 15.64 -3.88 -1.60
N PRO A 203 15.01 -3.92 -0.41
CA PRO A 203 14.57 -5.16 0.19
C PRO A 203 13.50 -5.83 -0.67
N ALA A 204 13.64 -7.13 -0.91
CA ALA A 204 12.65 -7.91 -1.65
C ALA A 204 11.38 -8.11 -0.81
N CYS A 205 10.24 -8.06 -1.47
CA CYS A 205 8.97 -8.54 -0.91
C CYS A 205 8.91 -10.07 -1.06
N ASP A 206 9.83 -10.76 -0.39
CA ASP A 206 9.83 -12.20 -0.33
C ASP A 206 8.92 -12.63 0.84
N ASP A 207 8.04 -13.59 0.60
CA ASP A 207 7.28 -14.19 1.69
C ASP A 207 8.17 -15.09 2.57
N GLY A 208 9.46 -15.10 2.23
CA GLY A 208 10.53 -15.79 2.95
C GLY A 208 10.06 -17.12 3.49
N ASP A 209 10.23 -18.21 2.73
CA ASP A 209 10.05 -19.56 3.28
C ASP A 209 11.06 -19.81 4.40
N ASP A 210 11.10 -18.90 5.37
CA ASP A 210 11.82 -19.13 6.59
C ASP A 210 10.92 -19.91 7.54
N ARG A 211 10.88 -21.23 7.29
CA ARG A 211 10.25 -22.19 8.18
C ARG A 211 10.74 -22.06 9.62
N LYS A 212 11.89 -21.40 9.83
CA LYS A 212 12.42 -21.07 11.16
C LYS A 212 11.66 -19.94 11.81
N ASP A 213 11.24 -18.93 11.04
CA ASP A 213 10.45 -17.83 11.58
C ASP A 213 8.99 -18.20 11.85
N ARG A 214 8.40 -19.13 11.09
CA ARG A 214 7.09 -19.69 11.43
C ARG A 214 7.07 -20.33 12.82
N ARG A 215 8.16 -20.98 13.23
CA ARG A 215 8.29 -21.53 14.59
C ARG A 215 8.45 -20.46 15.66
N ARG A 216 9.14 -19.36 15.35
CA ARG A 216 9.25 -18.19 16.25
C ARG A 216 7.93 -17.42 16.38
N GLY A 217 7.17 -17.28 15.31
CA GLY A 217 5.85 -16.67 15.32
C GLY A 217 4.83 -17.43 16.19
N HIS A 218 4.89 -18.76 16.20
CA HIS A 218 4.05 -19.58 17.08
C HIS A 218 4.43 -19.41 18.56
N HIS A 219 5.71 -19.32 18.89
CA HIS A 219 6.14 -19.05 20.27
C HIS A 219 5.78 -17.62 20.72
N GLY A 220 5.80 -16.63 19.83
CA GLY A 220 5.37 -15.27 20.13
C GLY A 220 3.88 -15.17 20.46
N ARG A 221 3.03 -15.91 19.73
CA ARG A 221 1.58 -15.94 20.00
C ARG A 221 1.24 -16.64 21.31
N GLU A 222 1.90 -17.72 21.65
CA GLU A 222 1.69 -18.39 22.93
C GLU A 222 2.13 -17.53 24.12
N GLN A 223 3.23 -16.78 23.99
CA GLN A 223 3.67 -15.86 25.04
C GLN A 223 2.71 -14.65 25.20
N TYR A 224 2.14 -14.14 24.10
CA TYR A 224 1.19 -13.05 24.14
C TYR A 224 -0.14 -13.48 24.79
N GLY A 225 -0.64 -14.67 24.46
CA GLY A 225 -1.81 -15.26 25.09
C GLY A 225 -1.65 -15.54 26.59
N ARG A 226 -0.48 -15.98 27.04
CA ARG A 226 -0.19 -16.26 28.45
C ARG A 226 -0.07 -15.00 29.30
N ARG A 227 0.42 -13.87 28.75
CA ARG A 227 0.53 -12.62 29.51
C ARG A 227 -0.83 -11.93 29.77
N HIS A 228 -1.81 -12.14 28.93
CA HIS A 228 -3.14 -11.56 29.10
C HIS A 228 -4.14 -12.48 29.81
N GLY A 229 -3.84 -13.76 29.97
CA GLY A 229 -4.69 -14.73 30.68
C GLY A 229 -4.57 -14.74 32.19
N ALA A 230 -3.64 -14.00 32.80
CA ALA A 230 -3.31 -14.06 34.22
C ALA A 230 -3.85 -12.88 35.07
N ARG A 231 -4.97 -12.27 34.68
CA ARG A 231 -5.71 -11.37 35.58
C ARG A 231 -7.19 -11.68 35.51
N ARG A 232 -7.58 -12.75 36.18
CA ARG A 232 -8.91 -12.90 36.76
C ARG A 232 -8.76 -12.77 38.27
N LEU A 233 -9.18 -11.68 38.80
CA LEU A 233 -9.87 -11.54 40.09
C LEU A 233 -11.01 -10.59 39.83
#